data_6d36f1cfc45fe13e6d94cc2273e70d27
#
_entry.id   6d36f1cfc45fe13e6d94cc2273e70d27
#
_cell.length_a   1.000
_cell.length_b   1.000
_cell.length_c   1.000
_cell.angle_alpha   90.00
_cell.angle_beta   90.00
_cell.angle_gamma   90.00
#
_symmetry.space_group_name_H-M   'P 1'
#
loop_
_entity.id
_entity.type
_entity.pdbx_description
1 polymer ?
#
loop_
_entity_poly.entity_id
_entity_poly.type
_entity_poly.pdbx_seq_one_letter_code
_entity_poly.pdbx_strand_id
1 'polypeptide(L)'
;MGAGRGQLFIVSGPSGSGKSTVVHHLVDTLPDMIFSVSYTTRPPRAGEQEGRHYRFVSRSAFEQMLGRGEFLEHAEVFGNYYGTHQRVLAEAAREEKDVVLDIDVEGTRQVKSRLADAVAVLLLPPSAQVLEQRLRQRALDSPEGMRQRLERARHEIENYGIYDYLVVNRVLADTCAEVEAIVQAERHRRAGGPPASAETRAWEARAAAARREVTRGQVSAILGTFGAQQP
;
A
#
# COMPACT_ATOMS: atom_id res chain seq x y z
N MET A 1 28.37 7.43 -1.56
CA MET A 1 27.50 7.75 -2.70
C MET A 1 26.07 7.82 -2.18
N GLY A 2 25.44 8.98 -2.30
CA GLY A 2 24.00 9.18 -2.26
C GLY A 2 23.26 9.06 -0.93
N ALA A 3 23.71 9.70 0.12
CA ALA A 3 22.87 10.05 1.28
C ALA A 3 21.96 11.22 0.90
N GLY A 4 20.95 11.03 0.08
CA GLY A 4 20.13 12.14 -0.39
C GLY A 4 18.93 11.74 -1.24
N ARG A 5 18.60 10.46 -1.31
CA ARG A 5 17.34 10.03 -1.93
C ARG A 5 16.41 9.52 -0.86
N GLY A 6 15.20 10.08 -0.80
CA GLY A 6 14.14 9.59 0.06
C GLY A 6 13.83 8.10 -0.19
N GLN A 7 13.23 7.44 0.77
CA GLN A 7 12.88 6.03 0.68
C GLN A 7 11.49 5.86 0.06
N LEU A 8 11.30 4.77 -0.69
CA LEU A 8 10.01 4.41 -1.25
C LEU A 8 9.32 3.38 -0.34
N PHE A 9 8.14 3.74 0.13
CA PHE A 9 7.25 2.87 0.90
C PHE A 9 6.03 2.50 0.05
N ILE A 10 5.61 1.26 0.16
CA ILE A 10 4.40 0.74 -0.48
C ILE A 10 3.48 0.24 0.62
N VAL A 11 2.26 0.76 0.65
CA VAL A 11 1.16 0.23 1.46
C VAL A 11 0.19 -0.45 0.51
N SER A 12 0.05 -1.75 0.65
CA SER A 12 -0.79 -2.58 -0.20
C SER A 12 -1.78 -3.41 0.63
N GLY A 13 -2.68 -4.11 -0.04
CA GLY A 13 -3.67 -4.98 0.58
C GLY A 13 -5.04 -4.85 -0.06
N PRO A 14 -5.99 -5.71 0.28
CA PRO A 14 -7.30 -5.74 -0.35
C PRO A 14 -8.12 -4.47 -0.11
N SER A 15 -9.05 -4.22 -1.03
CA SER A 15 -10.05 -3.16 -0.83
C SER A 15 -10.76 -3.37 0.51
N GLY A 16 -10.86 -2.31 1.33
CA GLY A 16 -11.45 -2.41 2.68
C GLY A 16 -10.45 -2.76 3.79
N SER A 17 -9.16 -3.00 3.50
CA SER A 17 -8.13 -3.24 4.51
C SER A 17 -7.70 -2.00 5.29
N GLY A 18 -8.04 -0.78 4.83
CA GLY A 18 -7.69 0.49 5.50
C GLY A 18 -6.49 1.23 4.92
N LYS A 19 -5.99 0.84 3.75
CA LYS A 19 -4.81 1.44 3.09
C LYS A 19 -4.83 2.97 3.05
N SER A 20 -5.84 3.54 2.42
CA SER A 20 -5.89 4.99 2.21
C SER A 20 -5.88 5.78 3.51
N THR A 21 -6.52 5.25 4.58
CA THR A 21 -6.49 5.90 5.90
C THR A 21 -5.09 5.84 6.52
N VAL A 22 -4.40 4.70 6.41
CA VAL A 22 -3.01 4.55 6.88
C VAL A 22 -2.08 5.47 6.09
N VAL A 23 -2.22 5.52 4.77
CA VAL A 23 -1.38 6.38 3.91
C VAL A 23 -1.58 7.86 4.24
N HIS A 24 -2.84 8.32 4.40
CA HIS A 24 -3.11 9.70 4.82
C HIS A 24 -2.50 9.99 6.21
N HIS A 25 -2.67 9.08 7.17
CA HIS A 25 -2.04 9.23 8.49
C HIS A 25 -0.52 9.42 8.38
N LEU A 26 0.17 8.60 7.58
CA LEU A 26 1.63 8.73 7.39
C LEU A 26 2.01 10.10 6.83
N VAL A 27 1.26 10.58 5.83
CA VAL A 27 1.53 11.89 5.21
C VAL A 27 1.24 13.06 6.16
N ASP A 28 0.20 12.92 6.99
CA ASP A 28 -0.22 13.95 7.94
C ASP A 28 0.70 14.02 9.18
N THR A 29 1.29 12.90 9.59
CA THR A 29 2.07 12.80 10.84
C THR A 29 3.57 12.77 10.65
N LEU A 30 4.04 12.26 9.50
CA LEU A 30 5.48 12.15 9.23
C LEU A 30 5.96 13.31 8.37
N PRO A 31 6.88 14.16 8.91
CA PRO A 31 7.55 15.16 8.08
C PRO A 31 8.29 14.45 6.94
N ASP A 32 8.39 15.12 5.80
CA ASP A 32 9.13 14.65 4.63
C ASP A 32 8.59 13.35 4.00
N MET A 33 7.29 13.04 4.22
CA MET A 33 6.57 11.99 3.52
C MET A 33 5.60 12.62 2.50
N ILE A 34 5.66 12.19 1.24
CA ILE A 34 4.71 12.60 0.21
C ILE A 34 3.91 11.41 -0.33
N PHE A 35 2.63 11.64 -0.59
CA PHE A 35 1.77 10.66 -1.26
C PHE A 35 1.92 10.77 -2.77
N SER A 36 2.13 9.64 -3.44
CA SER A 36 2.10 9.58 -4.90
C SER A 36 0.67 9.48 -5.40
N VAL A 37 0.17 10.57 -5.99
CA VAL A 37 -1.15 10.58 -6.63
C VAL A 37 -1.10 9.81 -7.94
N SER A 38 -1.78 8.67 -8.00
CA SER A 38 -1.84 7.79 -9.17
C SER A 38 -2.66 8.40 -10.31
N TYR A 39 -2.30 8.07 -11.54
CA TYR A 39 -3.08 8.34 -12.75
C TYR A 39 -4.16 7.27 -12.93
N THR A 40 -5.33 7.66 -13.44
CA THR A 40 -6.39 6.70 -13.79
C THR A 40 -7.20 7.16 -14.99
N THR A 41 -7.70 6.19 -15.76
CA THR A 41 -8.64 6.43 -16.86
C THR A 41 -10.10 6.34 -16.43
N ARG A 42 -10.34 5.97 -15.17
CA ARG A 42 -11.68 5.94 -14.58
C ARG A 42 -12.19 7.37 -14.39
N PRO A 43 -13.46 7.65 -14.72
CA PRO A 43 -14.08 8.94 -14.38
C PRO A 43 -14.04 9.21 -12.86
N PRO A 44 -13.93 10.48 -12.43
CA PRO A 44 -13.99 10.82 -11.02
C PRO A 44 -15.37 10.44 -10.43
N ARG A 45 -15.35 9.98 -9.18
CA ARG A 45 -16.56 9.75 -8.38
C ARG A 45 -16.96 11.03 -7.63
N ALA A 46 -18.21 11.07 -7.12
CA ALA A 46 -18.64 12.18 -6.28
C ALA A 46 -17.69 12.39 -5.10
N GLY A 47 -17.20 13.62 -4.94
CA GLY A 47 -16.24 14.01 -3.89
C GLY A 47 -14.77 13.79 -4.23
N GLU A 48 -14.42 13.11 -5.34
CA GLU A 48 -13.03 13.00 -5.78
C GLU A 48 -12.56 14.28 -6.47
N GLN A 49 -11.33 14.67 -6.24
CA GLN A 49 -10.71 15.88 -6.75
C GLN A 49 -9.44 15.54 -7.56
N GLU A 50 -9.32 16.21 -8.73
CA GLU A 50 -8.14 16.13 -9.58
C GLU A 50 -6.87 16.51 -8.80
N GLY A 51 -5.82 15.70 -8.98
CA GLY A 51 -4.52 15.94 -8.37
C GLY A 51 -4.43 15.67 -6.85
N ARG A 52 -5.55 15.35 -6.21
CA ARG A 52 -5.60 14.98 -4.79
C ARG A 52 -5.86 13.49 -4.59
N HIS A 53 -6.89 12.95 -5.22
CA HIS A 53 -7.26 11.54 -5.13
C HIS A 53 -6.65 10.73 -6.25
N TYR A 54 -6.78 11.24 -7.48
CA TYR A 54 -6.20 10.72 -8.70
C TYR A 54 -5.86 11.87 -9.65
N ARG A 55 -5.02 11.57 -10.65
CA ARG A 55 -4.89 12.34 -11.88
C ARG A 55 -5.74 11.65 -12.94
N PHE A 56 -6.90 12.25 -13.25
CA PHE A 56 -7.85 11.68 -14.20
C PHE A 56 -7.44 12.02 -15.63
N VAL A 57 -7.16 11.01 -16.44
CA VAL A 57 -6.73 11.18 -17.83
C VAL A 57 -7.57 10.34 -18.78
N SER A 58 -7.60 10.70 -20.06
CA SER A 58 -8.23 9.85 -21.07
C SER A 58 -7.43 8.55 -21.27
N ARG A 59 -8.11 7.50 -21.76
CA ARG A 59 -7.44 6.24 -22.11
C ARG A 59 -6.28 6.45 -23.07
N SER A 60 -6.51 7.25 -24.13
CA SER A 60 -5.48 7.57 -25.13
C SER A 60 -4.27 8.28 -24.51
N ALA A 61 -4.49 9.24 -23.59
CA ALA A 61 -3.39 9.92 -22.90
C ALA A 61 -2.59 8.94 -22.03
N PHE A 62 -3.28 8.05 -21.31
CA PHE A 62 -2.61 7.01 -20.49
C PHE A 62 -1.76 6.07 -21.36
N GLU A 63 -2.31 5.59 -22.48
CA GLU A 63 -1.61 4.70 -23.42
C GLU A 63 -0.38 5.38 -24.06
N GLN A 64 -0.46 6.67 -24.37
CA GLN A 64 0.71 7.44 -24.82
C GLN A 64 1.80 7.52 -23.74
N MET A 65 1.43 7.81 -22.48
CA MET A 65 2.36 7.83 -21.35
C MET A 65 2.99 6.45 -21.14
N LEU A 66 2.19 5.39 -21.25
CA LEU A 66 2.65 4.01 -21.17
C LEU A 66 3.67 3.68 -22.26
N GLY A 67 3.38 4.07 -23.51
CA GLY A 67 4.29 3.89 -24.66
C GLY A 67 5.63 4.63 -24.51
N ARG A 68 5.65 5.75 -23.75
CA ARG A 68 6.88 6.48 -23.41
C ARG A 68 7.59 5.94 -22.16
N GLY A 69 7.04 4.88 -21.52
CA GLY A 69 7.63 4.28 -20.32
C GLY A 69 7.60 5.20 -19.10
N GLU A 70 6.60 6.09 -18.98
CA GLU A 70 6.53 7.09 -17.91
C GLU A 70 6.04 6.52 -16.58
N PHE A 71 5.52 5.28 -16.55
CA PHE A 71 5.00 4.66 -15.33
C PHE A 71 6.04 3.79 -14.61
N LEU A 72 6.13 3.95 -13.31
CA LEU A 72 6.85 3.07 -12.41
C LEU A 72 6.17 1.69 -12.32
N GLU A 73 4.86 1.70 -12.21
CA GLU A 73 3.96 0.55 -12.26
C GLU A 73 2.64 0.97 -12.91
N HIS A 74 1.92 0.01 -13.45
CA HIS A 74 0.55 0.19 -13.94
C HIS A 74 -0.24 -1.12 -13.89
N ALA A 75 -1.57 -1.00 -13.77
CA ALA A 75 -2.49 -2.13 -13.80
C ALA A 75 -3.81 -1.75 -14.49
N GLU A 76 -4.49 -2.74 -15.06
CA GLU A 76 -5.87 -2.60 -15.51
C GLU A 76 -6.80 -3.24 -14.48
N VAL A 77 -7.74 -2.44 -13.96
CA VAL A 77 -8.68 -2.87 -12.92
C VAL A 77 -10.09 -2.52 -13.38
N PHE A 78 -10.92 -3.54 -13.60
CA PHE A 78 -12.31 -3.37 -14.10
C PHE A 78 -12.39 -2.49 -15.35
N GLY A 79 -11.49 -2.72 -16.33
CA GLY A 79 -11.46 -2.00 -17.61
C GLY A 79 -10.88 -0.58 -17.56
N ASN A 80 -10.38 -0.15 -16.41
CA ASN A 80 -9.71 1.14 -16.25
C ASN A 80 -8.24 0.97 -15.93
N TYR A 81 -7.40 1.81 -16.50
CA TYR A 81 -6.00 1.86 -16.16
C TYR A 81 -5.76 2.66 -14.88
N TYR A 82 -4.77 2.22 -14.12
CA TYR A 82 -4.19 2.91 -12.97
C TYR A 82 -2.67 2.84 -13.09
N GLY A 83 -1.95 3.86 -12.64
CA GLY A 83 -0.49 3.82 -12.69
C GLY A 83 0.17 4.92 -11.89
N THR A 84 1.33 4.63 -11.36
CA THR A 84 2.20 5.56 -10.65
C THR A 84 3.25 6.11 -11.61
N HIS A 85 3.23 7.43 -11.83
CA HIS A 85 4.19 8.07 -12.71
C HIS A 85 5.56 8.20 -12.03
N GLN A 86 6.62 7.75 -12.73
CA GLN A 86 7.99 7.71 -12.15
C GLN A 86 8.57 9.08 -11.76
N ARG A 87 8.02 10.20 -12.28
CA ARG A 87 8.45 11.55 -11.92
C ARG A 87 8.38 11.84 -10.41
N VAL A 88 7.44 11.17 -9.67
CA VAL A 88 7.31 11.36 -8.23
C VAL A 88 8.61 11.04 -7.49
N LEU A 89 9.38 10.06 -7.98
CA LEU A 89 10.67 9.70 -7.39
C LEU A 89 11.72 10.80 -7.60
N ALA A 90 11.71 11.43 -8.79
CA ALA A 90 12.63 12.53 -9.08
C ALA A 90 12.27 13.80 -8.31
N GLU A 91 10.99 14.08 -8.14
CA GLU A 91 10.47 15.18 -7.33
C GLU A 91 10.85 14.99 -5.85
N ALA A 92 10.56 13.82 -5.30
CA ALA A 92 10.91 13.47 -3.91
C ALA A 92 12.42 13.52 -3.65
N ALA A 93 13.22 13.02 -4.59
CA ALA A 93 14.68 13.04 -4.45
C ALA A 93 15.27 14.47 -4.43
N ARG A 94 14.65 15.42 -5.14
CA ARG A 94 15.07 16.85 -5.11
C ARG A 94 14.72 17.53 -3.78
N GLU A 95 13.62 17.09 -3.16
CA GLU A 95 13.11 17.64 -1.91
C GLU A 95 13.57 16.83 -0.68
N GLU A 96 14.40 15.81 -0.88
CA GLU A 96 14.86 14.88 0.17
C GLU A 96 13.72 14.24 0.95
N LYS A 97 12.58 13.97 0.29
CA LYS A 97 11.38 13.39 0.88
C LYS A 97 11.23 11.91 0.54
N ASP A 98 10.62 11.17 1.45
CA ASP A 98 10.15 9.82 1.20
C ASP A 98 8.85 9.83 0.39
N VAL A 99 8.60 8.73 -0.31
CA VAL A 99 7.37 8.53 -1.09
C VAL A 99 6.58 7.36 -0.53
N VAL A 100 5.27 7.52 -0.36
CA VAL A 100 4.36 6.42 -0.08
C VAL A 100 3.40 6.19 -1.25
N LEU A 101 3.26 4.92 -1.66
CA LEU A 101 2.33 4.44 -2.69
C LEU A 101 1.17 3.65 -2.04
N ASP A 102 -0.07 3.87 -2.53
CA ASP A 102 -1.24 3.00 -2.29
C ASP A 102 -1.50 2.21 -3.57
N ILE A 103 -0.93 1.02 -3.69
CA ILE A 103 -1.01 0.18 -4.90
C ILE A 103 -1.37 -1.27 -4.55
N ASP A 104 -1.82 -2.02 -5.55
CA ASP A 104 -2.18 -3.43 -5.39
C ASP A 104 -0.95 -4.37 -5.49
N VAL A 105 -1.21 -5.68 -5.44
CA VAL A 105 -0.16 -6.71 -5.49
C VAL A 105 0.63 -6.67 -6.80
N GLU A 106 -0.02 -6.43 -7.93
CA GLU A 106 0.67 -6.40 -9.22
C GLU A 106 1.55 -5.16 -9.36
N GLY A 107 1.06 -3.99 -8.92
CA GLY A 107 1.87 -2.78 -8.83
C GLY A 107 3.06 -2.97 -7.89
N THR A 108 2.84 -3.59 -6.72
CA THR A 108 3.93 -3.91 -5.78
C THR A 108 4.99 -4.79 -6.42
N ARG A 109 4.59 -5.82 -7.17
CA ARG A 109 5.51 -6.71 -7.88
C ARG A 109 6.36 -5.95 -8.90
N GLN A 110 5.72 -5.09 -9.70
CA GLN A 110 6.40 -4.27 -10.70
C GLN A 110 7.40 -3.31 -10.04
N VAL A 111 7.00 -2.62 -8.97
CA VAL A 111 7.91 -1.72 -8.24
C VAL A 111 9.09 -2.49 -7.64
N LYS A 112 8.85 -3.58 -6.93
CA LYS A 112 9.91 -4.39 -6.29
C LYS A 112 10.88 -4.99 -7.33
N SER A 113 10.44 -5.30 -8.54
CA SER A 113 11.31 -5.79 -9.61
C SER A 113 12.28 -4.73 -10.15
N ARG A 114 11.91 -3.44 -10.05
CA ARG A 114 12.71 -2.30 -10.52
C ARG A 114 13.50 -1.63 -9.40
N LEU A 115 12.93 -1.61 -8.19
CA LEU A 115 13.45 -0.95 -7.00
C LEU A 115 13.38 -1.94 -5.83
N ALA A 116 14.37 -2.82 -5.75
CA ALA A 116 14.41 -3.90 -4.76
C ALA A 116 14.49 -3.40 -3.31
N ASP A 117 14.97 -2.17 -3.11
CA ASP A 117 15.07 -1.48 -1.81
C ASP A 117 13.78 -0.77 -1.37
N ALA A 118 12.72 -0.76 -2.21
CA ALA A 118 11.41 -0.28 -1.81
C ALA A 118 10.86 -1.13 -0.65
N VAL A 119 10.35 -0.48 0.39
CA VAL A 119 9.78 -1.16 1.56
C VAL A 119 8.29 -1.40 1.35
N ALA A 120 7.88 -2.66 1.32
CA ALA A 120 6.50 -3.04 1.05
C ALA A 120 5.80 -3.59 2.30
N VAL A 121 4.66 -2.98 2.66
CA VAL A 121 3.80 -3.34 3.77
C VAL A 121 2.46 -3.84 3.24
N LEU A 122 2.05 -5.05 3.62
CA LEU A 122 0.72 -5.60 3.31
C LEU A 122 -0.20 -5.40 4.50
N LEU A 123 -1.29 -4.66 4.31
CA LEU A 123 -2.37 -4.53 5.28
C LEU A 123 -3.38 -5.67 5.12
N LEU A 124 -3.53 -6.46 6.15
CA LEU A 124 -4.41 -7.62 6.21
C LEU A 124 -5.70 -7.29 6.98
N PRO A 125 -6.88 -7.72 6.51
CA PRO A 125 -8.07 -7.74 7.36
C PRO A 125 -7.89 -8.84 8.44
N PRO A 126 -8.58 -8.74 9.60
CA PRO A 126 -8.54 -9.79 10.62
C PRO A 126 -9.16 -11.11 10.13
N SER A 127 -10.16 -11.04 9.26
CA SER A 127 -10.86 -12.17 8.64
C SER A 127 -11.64 -11.76 7.40
N ALA A 128 -12.11 -12.73 6.61
CA ALA A 128 -13.01 -12.51 5.48
C ALA A 128 -14.32 -11.84 5.91
N GLN A 129 -14.89 -12.22 7.05
CA GLN A 129 -16.15 -11.65 7.57
C GLN A 129 -16.00 -10.16 7.89
N VAL A 130 -14.91 -9.77 8.55
CA VAL A 130 -14.64 -8.35 8.85
C VAL A 130 -14.41 -7.57 7.56
N LEU A 131 -13.72 -8.15 6.58
CA LEU A 131 -13.52 -7.52 5.27
C LEU A 131 -14.86 -7.33 4.56
N GLU A 132 -15.70 -8.35 4.49
CA GLU A 132 -17.03 -8.29 3.88
C GLU A 132 -17.90 -7.20 4.53
N GLN A 133 -17.91 -7.12 5.86
CA GLN A 133 -18.65 -6.08 6.58
C GLN A 133 -18.16 -4.67 6.18
N ARG A 134 -16.85 -4.46 6.10
CA ARG A 134 -16.27 -3.17 5.68
C ARG A 134 -16.60 -2.82 4.22
N LEU A 135 -16.62 -3.81 3.34
CA LEU A 135 -16.98 -3.63 1.94
C LEU A 135 -18.46 -3.25 1.79
N ARG A 136 -19.37 -3.93 2.51
CA ARG A 136 -20.83 -3.63 2.51
C ARG A 136 -21.14 -2.21 2.98
N GLN A 137 -20.39 -1.67 3.92
CA GLN A 137 -20.55 -0.29 4.40
C GLN A 137 -20.18 0.77 3.35
N ARG A 138 -19.37 0.44 2.35
CA ARG A 138 -18.85 1.39 1.36
C ARG A 138 -19.58 1.40 0.03
N ALA A 139 -20.27 0.34 -0.33
CA ALA A 139 -20.96 0.22 -1.61
C ALA A 139 -22.12 -0.77 -1.52
N LEU A 140 -23.16 -0.52 -2.32
CA LEU A 140 -24.26 -1.44 -2.55
C LEU A 140 -23.86 -2.42 -3.66
N ASP A 141 -23.00 -3.36 -3.34
CA ASP A 141 -22.61 -4.41 -4.29
C ASP A 141 -23.69 -5.48 -4.36
N SER A 142 -23.87 -6.05 -5.56
CA SER A 142 -24.65 -7.29 -5.70
C SER A 142 -23.94 -8.44 -4.96
N PRO A 143 -24.66 -9.50 -4.57
CA PRO A 143 -24.03 -10.70 -3.98
C PRO A 143 -22.87 -11.25 -4.81
N GLU A 144 -23.00 -11.26 -6.13
CA GLU A 144 -21.96 -11.69 -7.06
C GLU A 144 -20.75 -10.74 -7.04
N GLY A 145 -20.97 -9.43 -7.07
CA GLY A 145 -19.89 -8.43 -6.95
C GLY A 145 -19.13 -8.55 -5.63
N MET A 146 -19.84 -8.83 -4.54
CA MET A 146 -19.20 -9.08 -3.23
C MET A 146 -18.33 -10.33 -3.25
N ARG A 147 -18.82 -11.43 -3.84
CA ARG A 147 -18.03 -12.67 -3.99
C ARG A 147 -16.75 -12.45 -4.77
N GLN A 148 -16.82 -11.77 -5.91
CA GLN A 148 -15.65 -11.42 -6.72
C GLN A 148 -14.64 -10.55 -5.95
N ARG A 149 -15.10 -9.61 -5.13
CA ARG A 149 -14.21 -8.81 -4.28
C ARG A 149 -13.50 -9.64 -3.21
N LEU A 150 -14.21 -10.58 -2.59
CA LEU A 150 -13.61 -11.46 -1.59
C LEU A 150 -12.60 -12.44 -2.22
N GLU A 151 -12.90 -12.99 -3.40
CA GLU A 151 -11.95 -13.82 -4.14
C GLU A 151 -10.68 -13.05 -4.52
N ARG A 152 -10.84 -11.81 -5.01
CA ARG A 152 -9.69 -10.94 -5.29
C ARG A 152 -8.88 -10.64 -4.03
N ALA A 153 -9.56 -10.34 -2.92
CA ALA A 153 -8.90 -10.09 -1.64
C ALA A 153 -8.10 -11.32 -1.16
N ARG A 154 -8.66 -12.51 -1.30
CA ARG A 154 -7.97 -13.76 -1.02
C ARG A 154 -6.70 -13.90 -1.87
N HIS A 155 -6.83 -13.70 -3.18
CA HIS A 155 -5.69 -13.76 -4.10
C HIS A 155 -4.59 -12.74 -3.75
N GLU A 156 -4.95 -11.49 -3.41
CA GLU A 156 -4.00 -10.46 -2.97
C GLU A 156 -3.25 -10.90 -1.69
N ILE A 157 -3.96 -11.51 -0.72
CA ILE A 157 -3.38 -12.02 0.52
C ILE A 157 -2.47 -13.23 0.28
N GLU A 158 -2.83 -14.15 -0.61
CA GLU A 158 -2.00 -15.31 -0.98
C GLU A 158 -0.61 -14.91 -1.52
N ASN A 159 -0.50 -13.73 -2.12
CA ASN A 159 0.75 -13.17 -2.62
C ASN A 159 1.60 -12.45 -1.55
N TYR A 160 1.34 -12.65 -0.25
CA TYR A 160 2.05 -11.98 0.85
C TYR A 160 3.59 -12.13 0.80
N GLY A 161 4.10 -13.11 0.09
CA GLY A 161 5.53 -13.40 0.00
C GLY A 161 6.41 -12.29 -0.61
N ILE A 162 5.81 -11.33 -1.34
CA ILE A 162 6.56 -10.22 -1.96
C ILE A 162 6.73 -9.02 -1.01
N TYR A 163 6.06 -9.02 0.14
CA TYR A 163 6.08 -7.93 1.10
C TYR A 163 7.16 -8.15 2.18
N ASP A 164 7.69 -7.06 2.69
CA ASP A 164 8.69 -7.07 3.76
C ASP A 164 8.01 -7.15 5.14
N TYR A 165 6.81 -6.55 5.24
CA TYR A 165 6.03 -6.44 6.47
C TYR A 165 4.58 -6.84 6.24
N LEU A 166 3.95 -7.44 7.27
CA LEU A 166 2.54 -7.82 7.28
C LEU A 166 1.90 -7.23 8.54
N VAL A 167 0.86 -6.42 8.37
CA VAL A 167 0.17 -5.73 9.47
C VAL A 167 -1.32 -6.08 9.44
N VAL A 168 -1.85 -6.64 10.53
CA VAL A 168 -3.27 -7.02 10.61
C VAL A 168 -4.09 -5.87 11.20
N ASN A 169 -4.91 -5.23 10.37
CA ASN A 169 -5.76 -4.11 10.78
C ASN A 169 -6.99 -4.56 11.59
N ARG A 170 -6.78 -4.76 12.90
CA ARG A 170 -7.86 -4.99 13.89
C ARG A 170 -8.44 -3.68 14.36
N VAL A 171 -7.57 -2.78 14.83
CA VAL A 171 -7.88 -1.42 15.30
C VAL A 171 -7.06 -0.45 14.46
N LEU A 172 -7.72 0.49 13.82
CA LEU A 172 -7.08 1.39 12.85
C LEU A 172 -5.98 2.25 13.47
N ALA A 173 -6.19 2.77 14.67
CA ALA A 173 -5.19 3.58 15.37
C ALA A 173 -3.90 2.79 15.64
N ASP A 174 -4.02 1.54 16.08
CA ASP A 174 -2.88 0.65 16.33
C ASP A 174 -2.15 0.32 15.03
N THR A 175 -2.91 0.09 13.95
CA THR A 175 -2.37 -0.16 12.61
C THR A 175 -1.57 1.03 12.08
N CYS A 176 -2.10 2.25 12.25
CA CYS A 176 -1.38 3.47 11.89
C CYS A 176 -0.05 3.59 12.66
N ALA A 177 -0.09 3.41 13.99
CA ALA A 177 1.11 3.45 14.83
C ALA A 177 2.12 2.34 14.50
N GLU A 178 1.65 1.16 14.06
CA GLU A 178 2.52 0.05 13.65
C GLU A 178 3.22 0.36 12.33
N VAL A 179 2.48 0.86 11.32
CA VAL A 179 3.07 1.23 10.02
C VAL A 179 3.99 2.44 10.16
N GLU A 180 3.64 3.42 10.99
CA GLU A 180 4.53 4.55 11.30
C GLU A 180 5.85 4.06 11.94
N ALA A 181 5.78 3.13 12.89
CA ALA A 181 6.97 2.54 13.51
C ALA A 181 7.85 1.80 12.46
N ILE A 182 7.24 1.12 11.48
CA ILE A 182 7.98 0.51 10.36
C ILE A 182 8.73 1.57 9.56
N VAL A 183 8.06 2.67 9.21
CA VAL A 183 8.68 3.77 8.44
C VAL A 183 9.87 4.36 9.22
N GLN A 184 9.69 4.67 10.51
CA GLN A 184 10.76 5.23 11.35
C GLN A 184 11.94 4.27 11.54
N ALA A 185 11.67 2.99 11.74
CA ALA A 185 12.71 1.97 11.85
C ALA A 185 13.52 1.83 10.54
N GLU A 186 12.85 1.87 9.39
CA GLU A 186 13.51 1.78 8.08
C GLU A 186 14.33 3.06 7.76
N ARG A 187 13.81 4.24 8.12
CA ARG A 187 14.56 5.51 8.04
C ARG A 187 15.84 5.44 8.86
N HIS A 188 15.74 4.98 10.13
CA HIS A 188 16.88 4.84 11.02
C HIS A 188 17.91 3.84 10.48
N ARG A 189 17.46 2.68 10.04
CA ARG A 189 18.31 1.65 9.43
C ARG A 189 19.08 2.17 8.22
N ARG A 190 18.42 2.94 7.36
CA ARG A 190 19.03 3.51 6.15
C ARG A 190 20.04 4.61 6.47
N ALA A 191 19.75 5.43 7.45
CA ALA A 191 20.65 6.51 7.87
C ALA A 191 21.94 6.02 8.50
N GLY A 192 22.05 4.74 8.87
CA GLY A 192 23.20 4.22 9.61
C GLY A 192 23.40 4.95 10.93
N GLY A 193 22.27 5.34 11.58
CA GLY A 193 22.23 6.28 12.69
C GLY A 193 23.01 5.85 13.94
N PRO A 194 23.17 6.78 14.90
CA PRO A 194 23.82 6.50 16.18
C PRO A 194 23.07 5.44 16.98
N PRO A 195 23.66 4.89 18.07
CA PRO A 195 22.98 3.91 18.91
C PRO A 195 21.56 4.36 19.25
N ALA A 196 20.58 3.48 19.03
CA ALA A 196 19.17 3.76 19.09
C ALA A 196 18.73 4.39 20.41
N SER A 197 18.01 5.50 20.36
CA SER A 197 17.28 6.04 21.52
C SER A 197 16.26 5.01 22.04
N ALA A 198 15.66 5.24 23.20
CA ALA A 198 14.57 4.37 23.70
C ALA A 198 13.39 4.35 22.72
N GLU A 199 13.09 5.46 22.09
CA GLU A 199 12.03 5.59 21.08
C GLU A 199 12.37 4.82 19.81
N THR A 200 13.59 4.98 19.29
CA THR A 200 14.05 4.22 18.11
C THR A 200 13.99 2.72 18.36
N ARG A 201 14.42 2.25 19.53
CA ARG A 201 14.30 0.81 19.91
C ARG A 201 12.85 0.34 19.94
N ALA A 202 11.92 1.21 20.37
CA ALA A 202 10.49 0.86 20.36
C ALA A 202 9.96 0.70 18.93
N TRP A 203 10.33 1.59 18.00
CA TRP A 203 10.01 1.45 16.58
C TRP A 203 10.60 0.17 15.98
N GLU A 204 11.88 -0.08 16.22
CA GLU A 204 12.56 -1.28 15.71
C GLU A 204 11.92 -2.56 16.25
N ALA A 205 11.53 -2.61 17.51
CA ALA A 205 10.85 -3.76 18.10
C ALA A 205 9.46 -4.00 17.46
N ARG A 206 8.68 -2.94 17.24
CA ARG A 206 7.39 -3.04 16.52
C ARG A 206 7.57 -3.48 15.08
N ALA A 207 8.50 -2.86 14.36
CA ALA A 207 8.82 -3.24 12.98
C ALA A 207 9.29 -4.70 12.89
N ALA A 208 10.13 -5.15 13.81
CA ALA A 208 10.59 -6.54 13.86
C ALA A 208 9.43 -7.53 14.08
N ALA A 209 8.46 -7.19 14.94
CA ALA A 209 7.25 -7.99 15.14
C ALA A 209 6.36 -8.10 13.90
N ALA A 210 6.34 -7.06 13.05
CA ALA A 210 5.57 -7.01 11.82
C ALA A 210 6.31 -7.63 10.61
N ARG A 211 7.57 -8.05 10.75
CA ARG A 211 8.31 -8.73 9.66
C ARG A 211 7.53 -9.94 9.15
N ARG A 212 7.50 -10.10 7.83
CA ARG A 212 6.78 -11.21 7.16
C ARG A 212 7.11 -12.57 7.78
N GLU A 213 8.36 -12.84 8.08
CA GLU A 213 8.82 -14.11 8.65
C GLU A 213 8.18 -14.40 10.02
N VAL A 214 7.91 -13.35 10.82
CA VAL A 214 7.28 -13.45 12.14
C VAL A 214 5.75 -13.60 11.99
N THR A 215 5.15 -12.80 11.10
CA THR A 215 3.69 -12.65 11.01
C THR A 215 3.04 -13.68 10.08
N ARG A 216 3.80 -14.39 9.24
CA ARG A 216 3.28 -15.34 8.22
C ARG A 216 2.29 -16.38 8.78
N GLY A 217 2.43 -16.78 10.03
CA GLY A 217 1.51 -17.73 10.68
C GLY A 217 0.08 -17.19 10.80
N GLN A 218 -0.09 -15.87 10.93
CA GLN A 218 -1.41 -15.22 10.98
C GLN A 218 -2.09 -15.22 9.60
N VAL A 219 -1.32 -15.19 8.52
CA VAL A 219 -1.86 -15.20 7.13
C VAL A 219 -2.65 -16.47 6.87
N SER A 220 -2.12 -17.64 7.26
CA SER A 220 -2.81 -18.93 7.09
C SER A 220 -4.14 -18.96 7.84
N ALA A 221 -4.18 -18.41 9.07
CA ALA A 221 -5.42 -18.30 9.85
C ALA A 221 -6.43 -17.37 9.16
N ILE A 222 -5.98 -16.22 8.62
CA ILE A 222 -6.84 -15.28 7.88
C ILE A 222 -7.36 -15.93 6.61
N LEU A 223 -6.50 -16.56 5.80
CA LEU A 223 -6.89 -17.25 4.57
C LEU A 223 -7.90 -18.38 4.83
N GLY A 224 -7.76 -19.10 5.94
CA GLY A 224 -8.73 -20.13 6.37
C GLY A 224 -10.15 -19.58 6.52
N THR A 225 -10.30 -18.28 6.87
CA THR A 225 -11.64 -17.67 7.02
C THR A 225 -12.33 -17.42 5.66
N PHE A 226 -11.59 -17.38 4.53
CA PHE A 226 -12.15 -17.24 3.19
C PHE A 226 -12.74 -18.55 2.63
N GLY A 227 -12.31 -19.70 3.17
CA GLY A 227 -12.84 -21.01 2.78
C GLY A 227 -14.07 -21.47 3.58
N ALA A 228 -14.35 -20.82 4.71
CA ALA A 228 -15.44 -21.21 5.62
C ALA A 228 -16.84 -20.69 5.18
N GLN A 229 -16.94 -20.03 4.00
CA GLN A 229 -18.18 -19.42 3.50
C GLN A 229 -18.84 -20.23 2.37
N GLN A 230 -18.73 -21.56 2.38
CA GLN A 230 -19.59 -22.42 1.55
C GLN A 230 -20.63 -23.09 2.48
N PRO A 231 -21.89 -22.78 2.38
CA PRO A 231 -22.98 -23.73 2.47
C PRO A 231 -23.49 -24.06 1.09
#